data_4057c9408a0654221a67535ededcd59c
#
_entry.id   4057c9408a0654221a67535ededcd59c
#
_cell.length_a   1.000
_cell.length_b   1.000
_cell.length_c   1.000
_cell.angle_alpha   90.00
_cell.angle_beta   90.00
_cell.angle_gamma   90.00
#
_symmetry.space_group_name_H-M   'P 1'
#
loop_
_entity.id
_entity.type
_entity.pdbx_description
1 polymer ?
#
loop_
_entity_poly.entity_id
_entity_poly.type
_entity_poly.pdbx_seq_one_letter_code
_entity_poly.pdbx_strand_id
1 'polypeptide(L)'
;MIETAGSAIRKGLDDLRRDERAIEGLPIRLVIALVVGVASLSVMMSMVSGIEGLAVIELDVQPEPEVTTPGEQEIAFTVVDPDGQPVADATVVVRGETARIDSVATARTDASGTATVTVDPRLGPNQADGTLVVDVKPPAGSEYTDDRENTNVLVVRE
;
A
#
# COMPACT_ATOMS: atom_id res chain seq x y z
N MET A 1 -18.69 81.51 -11.67
CA MET A 1 -17.39 80.84 -11.42
C MET A 1 -17.38 79.98 -10.16
N ILE A 2 -18.06 80.36 -9.09
CA ILE A 2 -18.14 79.58 -7.83
C ILE A 2 -18.89 78.25 -7.98
N GLU A 3 -19.91 78.21 -8.79
CA GLU A 3 -20.72 77.00 -9.04
C GLU A 3 -19.94 75.89 -9.78
N THR A 4 -19.04 76.24 -10.68
CA THR A 4 -18.24 75.27 -11.44
C THR A 4 -17.21 74.55 -10.56
N ALA A 5 -16.61 75.25 -9.58
CA ALA A 5 -15.66 74.66 -8.64
C ALA A 5 -16.36 73.72 -7.66
N GLY A 6 -17.57 73.98 -7.20
CA GLY A 6 -18.36 73.11 -6.33
C GLY A 6 -18.79 71.84 -7.02
N SER A 7 -19.15 71.88 -8.30
CA SER A 7 -19.51 70.73 -9.08
C SER A 7 -18.33 69.79 -9.32
N ALA A 8 -17.15 70.31 -9.60
CA ALA A 8 -15.91 69.51 -9.78
C ALA A 8 -15.48 68.79 -8.49
N ILE A 9 -15.60 69.46 -7.35
CA ILE A 9 -15.27 68.91 -6.03
C ILE A 9 -16.23 67.77 -5.67
N ARG A 10 -17.51 67.95 -5.91
CA ARG A 10 -18.51 66.88 -5.64
C ARG A 10 -18.26 65.66 -6.50
N LYS A 11 -17.93 65.83 -7.74
CA LYS A 11 -17.63 64.70 -8.64
C LYS A 11 -16.39 63.95 -8.20
N GLY A 12 -15.36 64.63 -7.78
CA GLY A 12 -14.16 64.04 -7.25
C GLY A 12 -14.41 63.21 -5.97
N LEU A 13 -15.27 63.72 -5.09
CA LEU A 13 -15.65 62.98 -3.86
C LEU A 13 -16.49 61.72 -4.14
N ASP A 14 -17.37 61.82 -5.10
CA ASP A 14 -18.17 60.63 -5.53
C ASP A 14 -17.32 59.56 -6.19
N ASP A 15 -16.32 59.94 -6.96
CA ASP A 15 -15.37 59.00 -7.57
C ASP A 15 -14.50 58.32 -6.48
N LEU A 16 -14.04 59.04 -5.48
CA LEU A 16 -13.29 58.50 -4.35
C LEU A 16 -14.13 57.48 -3.53
N ARG A 17 -15.39 57.76 -3.30
CA ARG A 17 -16.30 56.83 -2.60
C ARG A 17 -16.54 55.56 -3.38
N ARG A 18 -16.60 55.61 -4.70
CA ARG A 18 -16.70 54.44 -5.57
C ARG A 18 -15.44 53.58 -5.54
N ASP A 19 -14.27 54.23 -5.52
CA ASP A 19 -12.98 53.55 -5.40
C ASP A 19 -12.83 52.87 -4.04
N GLU A 20 -13.27 53.47 -2.95
CA GLU A 20 -13.28 52.86 -1.62
C GLU A 20 -14.17 51.61 -1.56
N ARG A 21 -15.34 51.63 -2.20
CA ARG A 21 -16.23 50.48 -2.29
C ARG A 21 -15.63 49.32 -3.12
N ALA A 22 -14.92 49.68 -4.17
CA ALA A 22 -14.20 48.70 -4.97
C ALA A 22 -13.07 48.03 -4.18
N ILE A 23 -12.34 48.81 -3.36
CA ILE A 23 -11.28 48.32 -2.48
C ILE A 23 -11.86 47.48 -1.33
N GLU A 24 -12.98 47.85 -0.75
CA GLU A 24 -13.65 47.06 0.31
C GLU A 24 -14.19 45.74 -0.19
N GLY A 25 -14.60 45.63 -1.45
CA GLY A 25 -15.06 44.38 -2.06
C GLY A 25 -13.93 43.39 -2.32
N LEU A 26 -12.69 43.83 -2.53
CA LEU A 26 -11.53 42.99 -2.75
C LEU A 26 -11.15 42.10 -1.53
N PRO A 27 -11.07 42.65 -0.29
CA PRO A 27 -10.77 41.84 0.89
C PRO A 27 -11.80 40.75 1.15
N ILE A 28 -13.09 41.00 0.93
CA ILE A 28 -14.16 40.04 1.11
C ILE A 28 -14.01 38.88 0.07
N ARG A 29 -13.73 39.19 -1.17
CA ARG A 29 -13.48 38.20 -2.22
C ARG A 29 -12.25 37.36 -1.92
N LEU A 30 -11.20 37.98 -1.42
CA LEU A 30 -9.98 37.27 -1.00
C LEU A 30 -10.26 36.32 0.16
N VAL A 31 -11.04 36.73 1.15
CA VAL A 31 -11.42 35.94 2.30
C VAL A 31 -12.28 34.74 1.82
N ILE A 32 -13.24 34.99 0.96
CA ILE A 32 -14.09 33.90 0.37
C ILE A 32 -13.21 32.90 -0.40
N ALA A 33 -12.31 33.40 -1.24
CA ALA A 33 -11.38 32.55 -1.99
C ALA A 33 -10.48 31.73 -1.06
N LEU A 34 -9.97 32.32 0.02
CA LEU A 34 -9.17 31.66 1.04
C LEU A 34 -9.97 30.56 1.74
N VAL A 35 -11.19 30.86 2.19
CA VAL A 35 -12.05 29.88 2.88
C VAL A 35 -12.39 28.72 1.96
N VAL A 36 -12.77 29.00 0.71
CA VAL A 36 -13.07 27.95 -0.30
C VAL A 36 -11.81 27.13 -0.60
N GLY A 37 -10.65 27.77 -0.73
CA GLY A 37 -9.38 27.08 -0.96
C GLY A 37 -9.01 26.15 0.19
N VAL A 38 -9.11 26.60 1.43
CA VAL A 38 -8.83 25.78 2.62
C VAL A 38 -9.84 24.63 2.74
N ALA A 39 -11.13 24.90 2.51
CA ALA A 39 -12.16 23.87 2.54
C ALA A 39 -11.91 22.80 1.47
N SER A 40 -11.57 23.22 0.25
CA SER A 40 -11.23 22.29 -0.85
C SER A 40 -10.00 21.45 -0.53
N LEU A 41 -8.96 22.06 0.03
CA LEU A 41 -7.75 21.37 0.46
C LEU A 41 -8.07 20.36 1.57
N SER A 42 -8.91 20.72 2.53
CA SER A 42 -9.32 19.81 3.61
C SER A 42 -10.06 18.60 3.09
N VAL A 43 -10.94 18.77 2.10
CA VAL A 43 -11.65 17.65 1.44
C VAL A 43 -10.66 16.76 0.69
N MET A 44 -9.70 17.36 -0.04
CA MET A 44 -8.66 16.59 -0.73
C MET A 44 -7.80 15.78 0.24
N MET A 45 -7.38 16.39 1.34
CA MET A 45 -6.61 15.69 2.39
C MET A 45 -7.40 14.54 3.01
N SER A 46 -8.70 14.74 3.24
CA SER A 46 -9.57 13.68 3.77
C SER A 46 -9.73 12.53 2.79
N MET A 47 -9.80 12.81 1.49
CA MET A 47 -9.85 11.76 0.46
C MET A 47 -8.54 10.97 0.40
N VAL A 48 -7.40 11.65 0.45
CA VAL A 48 -6.08 10.99 0.45
C VAL A 48 -5.91 10.12 1.69
N SER A 49 -6.28 10.62 2.87
CA SER A 49 -6.22 9.85 4.12
C SER A 49 -7.17 8.63 4.10
N GLY A 50 -8.32 8.75 3.43
CA GLY A 50 -9.24 7.63 3.24
C GLY A 50 -8.68 6.53 2.33
N ILE A 51 -7.84 6.89 1.37
CA ILE A 51 -7.18 5.93 0.47
C ILE A 51 -6.09 5.14 1.20
N GLU A 52 -5.38 5.75 2.14
CA GLU A 52 -4.38 5.04 2.95
C GLU A 52 -5.00 3.90 3.77
N GLY A 53 -6.23 4.08 4.27
CA GLY A 53 -6.97 3.02 4.98
C GLY A 53 -7.46 1.88 4.07
N LEU A 54 -7.42 2.05 2.75
CA LEU A 54 -7.71 1.02 1.75
C LEU A 54 -6.42 0.42 1.15
N ALA A 55 -5.25 0.91 1.55
CA ALA A 55 -3.98 0.35 1.12
C ALA A 55 -3.83 -1.07 1.67
N VAL A 56 -3.92 -2.02 0.79
CA VAL A 56 -3.68 -3.43 1.10
C VAL A 56 -2.15 -3.63 1.13
N ILE A 57 -1.66 -4.16 2.22
CA ILE A 57 -0.23 -4.38 2.43
C ILE A 57 0.11 -5.79 1.96
N GLU A 58 0.90 -5.90 0.90
CA GLU A 58 1.35 -7.17 0.36
C GLU A 58 2.40 -7.81 1.25
N LEU A 59 2.22 -9.08 1.56
CA LEU A 59 3.21 -9.87 2.27
C LEU A 59 4.22 -10.49 1.30
N ASP A 60 5.43 -10.66 1.77
CA ASP A 60 6.48 -11.40 1.07
C ASP A 60 6.93 -12.59 1.93
N VAL A 61 7.34 -13.66 1.27
CA VAL A 61 7.84 -14.85 1.93
C VAL A 61 9.24 -15.20 1.43
N GLN A 62 10.11 -15.51 2.36
CA GLN A 62 11.51 -15.87 2.09
C GLN A 62 11.74 -17.31 2.55
N PRO A 63 11.86 -18.27 1.63
CA PRO A 63 12.23 -19.64 1.97
C PRO A 63 13.73 -19.77 2.27
N GLU A 64 14.05 -20.63 3.21
CA GLU A 64 15.44 -20.98 3.54
C GLU A 64 15.54 -22.48 3.81
N PRO A 65 16.17 -23.22 2.91
CA PRO A 65 16.81 -22.82 1.65
C PRO A 65 15.82 -22.55 0.51
N GLU A 66 16.19 -21.70 -0.45
CA GLU A 66 15.42 -21.47 -1.68
C GLU A 66 15.55 -22.63 -2.69
N VAL A 67 16.65 -23.36 -2.60
CA VAL A 67 16.93 -24.51 -3.44
C VAL A 67 17.15 -25.75 -2.56
N THR A 68 16.44 -26.81 -2.88
CA THR A 68 16.52 -28.08 -2.14
C THR A 68 16.62 -29.27 -3.08
N THR A 69 16.69 -30.46 -2.51
CA THR A 69 16.78 -31.73 -3.25
C THR A 69 15.55 -32.61 -2.99
N PRO A 70 15.26 -33.60 -3.85
CA PRO A 70 14.21 -34.56 -3.56
C PRO A 70 14.44 -35.32 -2.27
N GLY A 71 13.38 -35.78 -1.65
CA GLY A 71 13.37 -36.44 -0.35
C GLY A 71 12.85 -35.52 0.75
N GLU A 72 12.77 -36.05 1.95
CA GLU A 72 12.26 -35.29 3.09
C GLU A 72 13.18 -34.10 3.41
N GLN A 73 12.59 -32.91 3.37
CA GLN A 73 13.30 -31.64 3.60
C GLN A 73 12.51 -30.78 4.58
N GLU A 74 13.25 -30.10 5.43
CA GLU A 74 12.70 -29.09 6.34
C GLU A 74 13.07 -27.70 5.80
N ILE A 75 12.06 -26.87 5.54
CA ILE A 75 12.24 -25.53 4.97
C ILE A 75 11.64 -24.51 5.91
N ALA A 76 12.44 -23.53 6.29
CA ALA A 76 11.98 -22.39 7.07
C ALA A 76 11.48 -21.29 6.13
N PHE A 77 10.34 -20.68 6.46
CA PHE A 77 9.76 -19.58 5.72
C PHE A 77 9.62 -18.39 6.65
N THR A 78 10.19 -17.26 6.26
CA THR A 78 10.01 -16.00 6.96
C THR A 78 9.03 -15.12 6.20
N VAL A 79 7.95 -14.72 6.84
CA VAL A 79 6.94 -13.82 6.29
C VAL A 79 7.21 -12.41 6.78
N VAL A 80 7.35 -11.48 5.86
CA VAL A 80 7.65 -10.08 6.14
C VAL A 80 6.67 -9.15 5.42
N ASP A 81 6.50 -7.96 5.96
CA ASP A 81 5.81 -6.86 5.30
C ASP A 81 6.77 -6.07 4.38
N PRO A 82 6.29 -5.06 3.63
CA PRO A 82 7.16 -4.26 2.76
C PRO A 82 8.28 -3.49 3.49
N ASP A 83 8.14 -3.27 4.78
CA ASP A 83 9.15 -2.62 5.62
C ASP A 83 10.19 -3.61 6.17
N GLY A 84 10.03 -4.91 5.86
CA GLY A 84 10.90 -5.97 6.34
C GLY A 84 10.58 -6.44 7.76
N GLN A 85 9.44 -6.03 8.32
CA GLN A 85 9.00 -6.47 9.65
C GLN A 85 8.40 -7.87 9.59
N PRO A 86 8.75 -8.76 10.55
CA PRO A 86 8.18 -10.10 10.59
C PRO A 86 6.68 -10.07 10.91
N VAL A 87 5.93 -10.96 10.28
CA VAL A 87 4.48 -11.09 10.47
C VAL A 87 4.17 -12.41 11.14
N ALA A 88 3.64 -12.34 12.36
CA ALA A 88 3.19 -13.50 13.13
C ALA A 88 1.78 -13.92 12.72
N ASP A 89 1.41 -15.17 13.02
CA ASP A 89 0.08 -15.74 12.77
C ASP A 89 -0.35 -15.82 11.30
N ALA A 90 0.57 -15.65 10.37
CA ALA A 90 0.35 -15.95 8.97
C ALA A 90 0.47 -17.45 8.73
N THR A 91 -0.30 -17.99 7.79
CA THR A 91 -0.22 -19.40 7.41
C THR A 91 0.52 -19.54 6.09
N VAL A 92 1.66 -20.21 6.12
CA VAL A 92 2.42 -20.57 4.93
C VAL A 92 1.85 -21.86 4.36
N VAL A 93 1.58 -21.87 3.06
CA VAL A 93 1.03 -23.01 2.33
C VAL A 93 2.00 -23.40 1.22
N VAL A 94 2.49 -24.61 1.25
CA VAL A 94 3.41 -25.14 0.23
C VAL A 94 2.68 -26.20 -0.60
N ARG A 95 2.67 -26.01 -1.92
CA ARG A 95 2.05 -26.88 -2.90
C ARG A 95 3.06 -27.37 -3.92
N GLY A 96 2.85 -28.58 -4.43
CA GLY A 96 3.58 -29.03 -5.61
C GLY A 96 3.12 -28.28 -6.86
N GLU A 97 4.06 -27.96 -7.74
CA GLU A 97 3.78 -27.44 -9.08
C GLU A 97 4.39 -28.40 -10.11
N THR A 98 5.64 -28.17 -10.49
CA THR A 98 6.39 -29.11 -11.34
C THR A 98 7.11 -30.17 -10.54
N ALA A 99 7.52 -29.88 -9.30
CA ALA A 99 7.86 -30.90 -8.33
C ALA A 99 6.59 -31.40 -7.63
N ARG A 100 6.55 -32.66 -7.27
CA ARG A 100 5.38 -33.30 -6.64
C ARG A 100 5.58 -33.41 -5.14
N ILE A 101 4.52 -33.19 -4.39
CA ILE A 101 4.39 -33.56 -2.98
C ILE A 101 3.06 -34.30 -2.78
N ASP A 102 2.99 -35.20 -1.83
CA ASP A 102 1.80 -36.06 -1.63
C ASP A 102 0.59 -35.24 -1.14
N SER A 103 0.83 -34.22 -0.34
CA SER A 103 -0.22 -33.36 0.19
C SER A 103 0.30 -31.93 0.37
N VAL A 104 -0.63 -30.97 0.37
CA VAL A 104 -0.32 -29.58 0.71
C VAL A 104 0.20 -29.51 2.13
N ALA A 105 1.35 -28.87 2.33
CA ALA A 105 1.95 -28.67 3.64
C ALA A 105 1.69 -27.26 4.12
N THR A 106 1.33 -27.11 5.38
CA THR A 106 1.02 -25.80 5.99
C THR A 106 1.71 -25.64 7.34
N ALA A 107 2.09 -24.42 7.66
CA ALA A 107 2.56 -24.05 8.98
C ALA A 107 2.21 -22.59 9.27
N ARG A 108 2.05 -22.26 10.55
CA ARG A 108 1.77 -20.90 10.99
C ARG A 108 3.05 -20.25 11.46
N THR A 109 3.25 -18.95 11.13
CA THR A 109 4.40 -18.20 11.60
C THR A 109 4.30 -17.90 13.10
N ASP A 110 5.44 -17.93 13.76
CA ASP A 110 5.59 -17.58 15.17
C ASP A 110 5.79 -16.06 15.37
N ALA A 111 6.15 -15.63 16.58
CA ALA A 111 6.39 -14.23 16.90
C ALA A 111 7.55 -13.61 16.10
N SER A 112 8.48 -14.41 15.59
CA SER A 112 9.56 -13.97 14.72
C SER A 112 9.20 -13.98 13.23
N GLY A 113 7.95 -14.29 12.88
CA GLY A 113 7.48 -14.36 11.50
C GLY A 113 7.97 -15.60 10.74
N THR A 114 8.46 -16.61 11.45
CA THR A 114 9.02 -17.83 10.85
C THR A 114 8.10 -19.01 11.02
N ALA A 115 7.90 -19.78 9.94
CA ALA A 115 7.21 -21.05 9.93
C ALA A 115 8.11 -22.12 9.33
N THR A 116 8.17 -23.28 9.95
CA THR A 116 8.96 -24.42 9.44
C THR A 116 8.01 -25.47 8.88
N VAL A 117 8.26 -25.89 7.65
CA VAL A 117 7.45 -26.87 6.93
C VAL A 117 8.31 -28.06 6.53
N THR A 118 7.85 -29.27 6.79
CA THR A 118 8.49 -30.49 6.31
C THR A 118 7.78 -30.93 5.03
N VAL A 119 8.54 -31.11 3.95
CA VAL A 119 8.05 -31.56 2.65
C VAL A 119 8.90 -32.70 2.12
N ASP A 120 8.31 -33.55 1.30
CA ASP A 120 9.00 -34.65 0.61
C ASP A 120 8.80 -34.50 -0.90
N PRO A 121 9.52 -33.54 -1.54
CA PRO A 121 9.35 -33.30 -2.96
C PRO A 121 9.95 -34.42 -3.80
N ARG A 122 9.29 -34.72 -4.90
CA ARG A 122 9.70 -35.73 -5.87
C ARG A 122 9.72 -35.16 -7.28
N LEU A 123 10.69 -35.61 -8.03
CA LEU A 123 10.86 -35.29 -9.45
C LEU A 123 10.52 -36.51 -10.30
N GLY A 124 10.02 -36.28 -11.51
CA GLY A 124 9.78 -37.33 -12.48
C GLY A 124 11.08 -37.99 -13.01
N PRO A 125 11.00 -39.13 -13.70
CA PRO A 125 12.18 -39.92 -14.08
C PRO A 125 13.16 -39.18 -15.01
N ASN A 126 12.71 -38.25 -15.83
CA ASN A 126 13.54 -37.47 -16.74
C ASN A 126 13.57 -35.96 -16.37
N GLN A 127 13.16 -35.63 -15.18
CA GLN A 127 13.06 -34.28 -14.71
C GLN A 127 14.31 -33.91 -13.87
N ALA A 128 15.03 -32.89 -14.30
CA ALA A 128 16.25 -32.42 -13.61
C ALA A 128 15.92 -31.49 -12.44
N ASP A 129 14.85 -30.73 -12.56
CA ASP A 129 14.43 -29.76 -11.55
C ASP A 129 12.90 -29.64 -11.52
N GLY A 130 12.40 -29.06 -10.48
CA GLY A 130 10.98 -28.78 -10.31
C GLY A 130 10.76 -27.68 -9.30
N THR A 131 9.54 -27.22 -9.21
CA THR A 131 9.17 -26.07 -8.38
C THR A 131 8.05 -26.44 -7.40
N LEU A 132 8.18 -25.95 -6.17
CA LEU A 132 7.11 -25.89 -5.19
C LEU A 132 6.61 -24.46 -5.08
N VAL A 133 5.30 -24.27 -5.13
CA VAL A 133 4.66 -22.97 -4.99
C VAL A 133 4.41 -22.70 -3.51
N VAL A 134 4.70 -21.46 -3.10
CA VAL A 134 4.50 -20.99 -1.74
C VAL A 134 3.47 -19.87 -1.73
N ASP A 135 2.40 -20.08 -1.01
CA ASP A 135 1.36 -19.07 -0.78
C ASP A 135 1.33 -18.71 0.70
N VAL A 136 0.91 -17.49 1.01
CA VAL A 136 0.72 -17.04 2.39
C VAL A 136 -0.74 -16.63 2.59
N LYS A 137 -1.35 -17.15 3.64
CA LYS A 137 -2.65 -16.67 4.10
C LYS A 137 -2.42 -15.68 5.25
N PRO A 138 -2.79 -14.40 5.05
CA PRO A 138 -2.60 -13.38 6.08
C PRO A 138 -3.35 -13.73 7.36
N PRO A 139 -2.91 -13.18 8.51
CA PRO A 139 -3.64 -13.31 9.76
C PRO A 139 -5.06 -12.77 9.64
N ALA A 140 -6.03 -13.44 10.27
CA ALA A 140 -7.43 -13.02 10.25
C ALA A 140 -7.59 -11.61 10.84
N GLY A 141 -8.37 -10.75 10.17
CA GLY A 141 -8.62 -9.37 10.60
C GLY A 141 -7.48 -8.40 10.37
N SER A 142 -6.43 -8.80 9.65
CA SER A 142 -5.31 -7.93 9.27
C SER A 142 -5.57 -7.21 7.95
N GLU A 143 -4.78 -6.16 7.69
CA GLU A 143 -4.78 -5.41 6.44
C GLU A 143 -3.85 -6.02 5.38
N TYR A 144 -3.25 -7.17 5.69
CA TYR A 144 -2.33 -7.86 4.81
C TYR A 144 -3.04 -8.68 3.74
N THR A 145 -2.39 -8.80 2.60
CA THR A 145 -2.80 -9.66 1.48
C THR A 145 -1.61 -10.40 0.90
N ASP A 146 -1.86 -11.40 0.09
CA ASP A 146 -0.86 -12.12 -0.68
C ASP A 146 -1.43 -12.40 -2.07
N ASP A 147 -1.48 -11.35 -2.89
CA ASP A 147 -2.00 -11.41 -4.27
C ASP A 147 -0.89 -11.55 -5.30
N ARG A 148 0.36 -11.33 -4.92
CA ARG A 148 1.53 -11.50 -5.78
C ARG A 148 2.11 -12.89 -5.64
N GLU A 149 2.82 -13.33 -6.67
CA GLU A 149 3.60 -14.54 -6.60
C GLU A 149 4.75 -14.38 -5.60
N ASN A 150 4.89 -15.35 -4.72
CA ASN A 150 5.98 -15.42 -3.76
C ASN A 150 7.21 -16.12 -4.37
N THR A 151 8.33 -16.03 -3.67
CA THR A 151 9.52 -16.80 -4.01
C THR A 151 9.21 -18.28 -3.87
N ASN A 152 9.29 -19.02 -4.96
CA ASN A 152 9.08 -20.45 -4.99
C ASN A 152 10.32 -21.22 -4.53
N VAL A 153 10.14 -22.43 -4.09
CA VAL A 153 11.26 -23.32 -3.76
C VAL A 153 11.62 -24.15 -4.98
N LEU A 154 12.87 -24.10 -5.38
CA LEU A 154 13.40 -24.92 -6.47
C LEU A 154 13.92 -26.25 -5.93
N VAL A 155 13.44 -27.34 -6.51
CA VAL A 155 13.89 -28.69 -6.21
C VAL A 155 14.80 -29.16 -7.35
N VAL A 156 16.04 -29.48 -7.05
CA VAL A 156 17.06 -29.85 -8.05
C VAL A 156 17.55 -31.25 -7.74
N ARG A 157 17.65 -32.08 -8.77
CA ARG A 157 18.25 -33.42 -8.66
C ARG A 157 19.77 -33.29 -8.55
N GLU A 158 20.33 -33.94 -7.57
CA GLU A 158 21.79 -34.07 -7.44
C GLU A 158 22.39 -34.99 -8.50
#